data_ca25b767d3fc41e5232b2da0caef4181
#
_entry.id   ca25b767d3fc41e5232b2da0caef4181
#
_cell.length_a   1.000
_cell.length_b   1.000
_cell.length_c   1.000
_cell.angle_alpha   90.00
_cell.angle_beta   90.00
_cell.angle_gamma   90.00
#
_symmetry.space_group_name_H-M   'P 1'
#
loop_
_entity.id
_entity.type
_entity.pdbx_description
1 polymer ?
#
loop_
_entity_poly.entity_id
_entity_poly.type
_entity_poly.pdbx_seq_one_letter_code
_entity_poly.pdbx_strand_id
1 'polypeptide(L)'
;MIGICWTNSQPNMPAWGAKDRRIGNNPIVFAVPRSSGKHIVADCAMSQFSYGALESARMKGEKMPFAAGYDTKGELTTDPAEIEKTWRILPTGYWKGSSLSILFDLIGTILSGGYSVAGIGALGDEIAITQVFIAIDPARAGSTEENDRIADAIIADLKASEPAVPGGEIRYPGERESRAMEENLRLGVPVLEDKWDELLRMYDAPEGEEVESLIGTSEAHNDHKKNRTDI
;
A
#
# COMPACT_ATOMS: atom_id res chain seq x y z
N MET A 1 2.98 21.85 5.91
CA MET A 1 1.56 21.46 5.88
C MET A 1 1.42 20.05 6.42
N ILE A 2 0.41 19.78 7.26
CA ILE A 2 -0.02 18.41 7.57
C ILE A 2 -0.78 17.91 6.34
N GLY A 3 -0.47 16.70 5.88
CA GLY A 3 -1.12 16.07 4.73
C GLY A 3 -1.97 14.88 5.16
N ILE A 4 -3.16 14.76 4.59
CA ILE A 4 -4.01 13.57 4.67
C ILE A 4 -4.47 13.28 3.26
N CYS A 5 -4.04 12.15 2.71
CA CYS A 5 -4.33 11.80 1.33
C CYS A 5 -4.79 10.35 1.24
N TRP A 6 -5.78 10.08 0.39
CA TRP A 6 -6.15 8.71 0.07
C TRP A 6 -6.61 8.59 -1.37
N THR A 7 -6.66 7.36 -1.84
CA THR A 7 -7.19 7.02 -3.16
C THR A 7 -8.09 5.80 -3.05
N ASN A 8 -8.99 5.64 -3.99
CA ASN A 8 -9.58 4.33 -4.23
C ASN A 8 -8.73 3.54 -5.25
N SER A 9 -9.03 2.27 -5.43
CA SER A 9 -8.34 1.34 -6.34
C SER A 9 -9.35 0.44 -7.04
N GLN A 10 -8.89 -0.46 -7.90
CA GLN A 10 -9.74 -1.54 -8.40
C GLN A 10 -10.16 -2.50 -7.26
N PRO A 11 -11.22 -3.33 -7.45
CA PRO A 11 -11.61 -4.35 -6.48
C PRO A 11 -10.53 -5.40 -6.31
N ASN A 12 -9.76 -5.33 -5.23
CA ASN A 12 -8.62 -6.21 -4.99
C ASN A 12 -8.63 -6.87 -3.60
N MET A 13 -9.71 -6.65 -2.83
CA MET A 13 -9.84 -7.18 -1.47
C MET A 13 -11.30 -7.57 -1.17
N PRO A 14 -11.57 -8.68 -0.47
CA PRO A 14 -12.90 -8.97 0.05
C PRO A 14 -13.21 -8.05 1.24
N ALA A 15 -14.46 -7.62 1.35
CA ALA A 15 -14.93 -7.02 2.60
C ALA A 15 -14.89 -8.07 3.74
N TRP A 16 -14.79 -7.61 4.99
CA TRP A 16 -14.79 -8.53 6.12
C TRP A 16 -16.06 -9.39 6.13
N GLY A 17 -15.87 -10.72 6.11
CA GLY A 17 -16.95 -11.70 6.03
C GLY A 17 -17.39 -12.06 4.61
N ALA A 18 -16.88 -11.39 3.56
CA ALA A 18 -17.17 -11.74 2.17
C ALA A 18 -16.17 -12.76 1.59
N LYS A 19 -16.58 -13.43 0.51
CA LYS A 19 -15.73 -14.34 -0.25
C LYS A 19 -15.13 -13.70 -1.49
N ASP A 20 -15.85 -12.77 -2.11
CA ASP A 20 -15.47 -12.13 -3.36
C ASP A 20 -14.89 -10.73 -3.11
N ARG A 21 -14.08 -10.29 -4.07
CA ARG A 21 -13.43 -8.98 -4.03
C ARG A 21 -14.41 -7.91 -4.47
N ARG A 22 -14.81 -7.04 -3.56
CA ARG A 22 -15.76 -5.94 -3.84
C ARG A 22 -15.25 -4.58 -3.37
N ILE A 23 -14.19 -4.56 -2.57
CA ILE A 23 -13.56 -3.35 -2.08
C ILE A 23 -12.10 -3.27 -2.52
N GLY A 24 -11.56 -2.06 -2.57
CA GLY A 24 -10.16 -1.80 -2.84
C GLY A 24 -9.32 -1.84 -1.56
N ASN A 25 -8.02 -1.91 -1.69
CA ASN A 25 -7.10 -1.72 -0.58
C ASN A 25 -6.86 -0.24 -0.24
N ASN A 26 -7.47 0.65 -0.95
CA ASN A 26 -7.65 2.10 -0.78
C ASN A 26 -6.66 2.73 0.20
N PRO A 27 -5.38 2.94 -0.20
CA PRO A 27 -4.35 3.41 0.71
C PRO A 27 -4.61 4.83 1.20
N ILE A 28 -4.18 5.08 2.45
CA ILE A 28 -4.19 6.40 3.07
C ILE A 28 -2.79 6.77 3.53
N VAL A 29 -2.46 8.04 3.36
CA VAL A 29 -1.22 8.65 3.84
C VAL A 29 -1.54 9.75 4.83
N PHE A 30 -0.89 9.73 5.97
CA PHE A 30 -0.81 10.84 6.93
C PHE A 30 0.62 11.35 6.99
N ALA A 31 0.80 12.65 6.88
CA ALA A 31 2.11 13.27 6.96
C ALA A 31 2.11 14.47 7.90
N VAL A 32 3.00 14.46 8.88
CA VAL A 32 3.22 15.59 9.80
C VAL A 32 4.63 16.15 9.54
N PRO A 33 4.74 17.44 9.15
CA PRO A 33 6.02 18.05 8.86
C PRO A 33 6.83 18.29 10.15
N ARG A 34 8.15 18.23 10.02
CA ARG A 34 9.11 18.65 11.05
C ARG A 34 10.17 19.54 10.42
N SER A 35 10.67 20.53 11.16
CA SER A 35 11.72 21.44 10.68
C SER A 35 13.04 20.72 10.38
N SER A 36 13.30 19.61 11.07
CA SER A 36 14.45 18.74 10.85
C SER A 36 14.48 18.04 9.49
N GLY A 37 13.38 18.06 8.71
CA GLY A 37 13.22 17.29 7.48
C GLY A 37 12.90 15.81 7.71
N LYS A 38 13.00 15.29 8.94
CA LYS A 38 12.60 13.93 9.30
C LYS A 38 11.10 13.91 9.64
N HIS A 39 10.30 13.96 8.59
CA HIS A 39 8.85 14.02 8.72
C HIS A 39 8.28 12.70 9.28
N ILE A 40 7.13 12.81 9.96
CA ILE A 40 6.40 11.64 10.44
C ILE A 40 5.38 11.29 9.36
N VAL A 41 5.52 10.10 8.74
CA VAL A 41 4.70 9.69 7.61
C VAL A 41 4.21 8.27 7.82
N ALA A 42 2.89 8.10 7.81
CA ALA A 42 2.25 6.79 7.74
C ALA A 42 1.64 6.64 6.35
N ASP A 43 2.10 5.66 5.59
CA ASP A 43 1.55 5.25 4.31
C ASP A 43 1.11 3.79 4.45
N CYS A 44 -0.20 3.56 4.38
CA CYS A 44 -0.72 2.23 4.63
C CYS A 44 -1.95 1.92 3.77
N ALA A 45 -1.93 0.73 3.18
CA ALA A 45 -3.10 0.14 2.55
C ALA A 45 -4.11 -0.31 3.61
N MET A 46 -5.39 -0.42 3.24
CA MET A 46 -6.43 -0.99 4.08
C MET A 46 -6.43 -2.53 4.04
N SER A 47 -5.48 -3.13 3.37
CA SER A 47 -5.17 -4.56 3.44
C SER A 47 -4.13 -4.86 4.52
N GLN A 48 -4.11 -6.10 5.02
CA GLN A 48 -3.20 -6.56 6.07
C GLN A 48 -1.72 -6.44 5.65
N PHE A 49 -1.43 -6.66 4.37
CA PHE A 49 -0.16 -6.44 3.70
C PHE A 49 -0.42 -5.83 2.33
N SER A 50 0.56 -5.21 1.72
CA SER A 50 0.48 -4.82 0.31
C SER A 50 0.70 -6.05 -0.59
N TYR A 51 0.19 -6.01 -1.82
CA TYR A 51 0.49 -7.07 -2.81
C TYR A 51 1.98 -7.14 -3.13
N GLY A 52 2.69 -6.00 -3.17
CA GLY A 52 4.14 -5.99 -3.32
C GLY A 52 4.88 -6.67 -2.16
N ALA A 53 4.36 -6.60 -0.93
CA ALA A 53 4.91 -7.36 0.20
C ALA A 53 4.70 -8.87 0.05
N LEU A 54 3.53 -9.29 -0.46
CA LEU A 54 3.25 -10.71 -0.79
C LEU A 54 4.21 -11.20 -1.88
N GLU A 55 4.33 -10.46 -2.98
CA GLU A 55 5.25 -10.79 -4.08
C GLU A 55 6.70 -10.91 -3.59
N SER A 56 7.16 -9.93 -2.82
CA SER A 56 8.52 -9.95 -2.26
C SER A 56 8.76 -11.17 -1.36
N ALA A 57 7.81 -11.52 -0.50
CA ALA A 57 7.91 -12.71 0.34
C ALA A 57 7.94 -13.99 -0.51
N ARG A 58 7.07 -14.09 -1.52
CA ARG A 58 7.05 -15.21 -2.46
C ARG A 58 8.38 -15.39 -3.20
N MET A 59 8.94 -14.31 -3.74
CA MET A 59 10.23 -14.34 -4.45
C MET A 59 11.39 -14.80 -3.56
N LYS A 60 11.32 -14.46 -2.26
CA LYS A 60 12.31 -14.90 -1.26
C LYS A 60 12.04 -16.31 -0.70
N GLY A 61 10.91 -16.93 -1.07
CA GLY A 61 10.49 -18.22 -0.49
C GLY A 61 10.05 -18.11 0.98
N GLU A 62 9.66 -16.94 1.43
CA GLU A 62 9.25 -16.66 2.81
C GLU A 62 7.73 -16.77 2.97
N LYS A 63 7.28 -17.07 4.17
CA LYS A 63 5.87 -16.98 4.58
C LYS A 63 5.60 -15.64 5.21
N MET A 64 4.33 -15.21 5.16
CA MET A 64 3.90 -14.04 5.90
C MET A 64 3.96 -14.33 7.41
N PRO A 65 4.25 -13.33 8.25
CA PRO A 65 4.45 -13.54 9.70
C PRO A 65 3.17 -13.98 10.43
N PHE A 66 2.00 -13.74 9.84
CA PHE A 66 0.69 -14.19 10.31
C PHE A 66 -0.27 -14.32 9.12
N ALA A 67 -1.46 -14.89 9.34
CA ALA A 67 -2.44 -15.09 8.27
C ALA A 67 -2.75 -13.77 7.55
N ALA A 68 -2.48 -13.73 6.26
CA ALA A 68 -2.54 -12.52 5.43
C ALA A 68 -3.74 -12.52 4.46
N GLY A 69 -4.33 -13.67 4.22
CA GLY A 69 -5.44 -13.83 3.28
C GLY A 69 -6.00 -15.24 3.27
N TYR A 70 -6.75 -15.55 2.22
CA TYR A 70 -7.40 -16.85 2.04
C TYR A 70 -6.78 -17.61 0.87
N ASP A 71 -6.63 -18.91 1.04
CA ASP A 71 -6.25 -19.83 -0.02
C ASP A 71 -7.44 -20.16 -0.96
N THR A 72 -7.22 -21.08 -1.92
CA THR A 72 -8.23 -21.52 -2.87
C THR A 72 -9.37 -22.33 -2.22
N LYS A 73 -9.15 -22.89 -1.03
CA LYS A 73 -10.19 -23.59 -0.25
C LYS A 73 -11.00 -22.63 0.62
N GLY A 74 -10.56 -21.39 0.77
CA GLY A 74 -11.19 -20.40 1.63
C GLY A 74 -10.70 -20.46 3.07
N GLU A 75 -9.55 -21.07 3.32
CA GLU A 75 -8.91 -21.14 4.63
C GLU A 75 -7.87 -20.02 4.76
N LEU A 76 -7.69 -19.55 6.00
CA LEU A 76 -6.67 -18.55 6.30
C LEU A 76 -5.27 -19.12 6.10
N THR A 77 -4.41 -18.37 5.41
CA THR A 77 -3.06 -18.81 5.08
C THR A 77 -2.00 -17.72 5.28
N THR A 78 -0.78 -18.16 5.58
CA THR A 78 0.43 -17.34 5.56
C THR A 78 1.21 -17.47 4.27
N ASP A 79 0.75 -18.30 3.33
CA ASP A 79 1.41 -18.54 2.06
C ASP A 79 1.10 -17.43 1.06
N PRO A 80 2.08 -16.57 0.68
CA PRO A 80 1.85 -15.48 -0.24
C PRO A 80 1.39 -15.97 -1.62
N ALA A 81 1.92 -17.11 -2.12
CA ALA A 81 1.56 -17.65 -3.42
C ALA A 81 0.09 -18.12 -3.47
N GLU A 82 -0.43 -18.68 -2.37
CA GLU A 82 -1.84 -19.07 -2.29
C GLU A 82 -2.77 -17.84 -2.24
N ILE A 83 -2.34 -16.77 -1.56
CA ILE A 83 -3.11 -15.52 -1.48
C ILE A 83 -3.14 -14.82 -2.85
N GLU A 84 -2.02 -14.80 -3.57
CA GLU A 84 -1.94 -14.22 -4.92
C GLU A 84 -2.86 -14.95 -5.91
N LYS A 85 -2.99 -16.28 -5.83
CA LYS A 85 -3.93 -17.05 -6.66
C LYS A 85 -5.39 -16.63 -6.46
N THR A 86 -5.76 -16.27 -5.23
CA THR A 86 -7.13 -15.91 -4.89
C THR A 86 -7.41 -14.41 -4.94
N TRP A 87 -6.37 -13.59 -4.83
CA TRP A 87 -6.47 -12.15 -4.63
C TRP A 87 -7.37 -11.79 -3.43
N ARG A 88 -7.37 -12.64 -2.41
CA ARG A 88 -8.24 -12.51 -1.23
C ARG A 88 -7.42 -12.20 0.01
N ILE A 89 -6.71 -11.08 -0.06
CA ILE A 89 -5.96 -10.53 1.08
C ILE A 89 -6.92 -10.05 2.17
N LEU A 90 -6.55 -10.21 3.44
CA LEU A 90 -7.37 -9.74 4.56
C LEU A 90 -7.33 -8.21 4.69
N PRO A 91 -8.44 -7.58 5.08
CA PRO A 91 -8.44 -6.18 5.52
C PRO A 91 -7.60 -6.01 6.79
N THR A 92 -6.86 -4.90 6.90
CA THR A 92 -6.09 -4.56 8.09
C THR A 92 -7.01 -4.40 9.31
N GLY A 93 -6.66 -5.02 10.43
CA GLY A 93 -7.54 -5.02 11.60
C GLY A 93 -8.94 -5.58 11.31
N TYR A 94 -9.07 -6.47 10.33
CA TYR A 94 -10.30 -7.17 9.91
C TYR A 94 -11.41 -6.20 9.48
N TRP A 95 -12.48 -6.08 10.29
CA TRP A 95 -13.62 -5.22 10.00
C TRP A 95 -13.26 -3.72 9.97
N LYS A 96 -12.19 -3.29 10.67
CA LYS A 96 -11.76 -1.89 10.73
C LYS A 96 -11.26 -1.41 9.36
N GLY A 97 -10.31 -2.13 8.77
CA GLY A 97 -9.79 -1.82 7.44
C GLY A 97 -10.85 -1.96 6.34
N SER A 98 -11.73 -2.96 6.47
CA SER A 98 -12.88 -3.10 5.58
C SER A 98 -13.79 -1.87 5.61
N SER A 99 -14.12 -1.38 6.82
CA SER A 99 -14.96 -0.20 6.99
C SER A 99 -14.30 1.08 6.45
N LEU A 100 -13.01 1.27 6.75
CA LEU A 100 -12.26 2.43 6.27
C LEU A 100 -12.14 2.42 4.75
N SER A 101 -11.85 1.27 4.13
CA SER A 101 -11.79 1.13 2.68
C SER A 101 -13.10 1.57 2.02
N ILE A 102 -14.24 1.11 2.53
CA ILE A 102 -15.56 1.49 2.02
C ILE A 102 -15.80 3.00 2.18
N LEU A 103 -15.44 3.58 3.32
CA LEU A 103 -15.61 5.01 3.56
C LEU A 103 -14.71 5.85 2.66
N PHE A 104 -13.47 5.44 2.40
CA PHE A 104 -12.56 6.15 1.48
C PHE A 104 -13.09 6.13 0.06
N ASP A 105 -13.65 5.02 -0.41
CA ASP A 105 -14.33 4.94 -1.70
C ASP A 105 -15.55 5.86 -1.76
N LEU A 106 -16.44 5.76 -0.78
CA LEU A 106 -17.66 6.60 -0.71
C LEU A 106 -17.34 8.09 -0.70
N ILE A 107 -16.46 8.52 0.22
CA ILE A 107 -16.13 9.95 0.36
C ILE A 107 -15.43 10.45 -0.90
N GLY A 108 -14.43 9.71 -1.40
CA GLY A 108 -13.71 10.09 -2.60
C GLY A 108 -14.64 10.21 -3.81
N THR A 109 -15.45 9.20 -4.06
CA THR A 109 -16.40 9.17 -5.18
C THR A 109 -17.45 10.27 -5.09
N ILE A 110 -18.03 10.50 -3.90
CA ILE A 110 -19.04 11.56 -3.70
C ILE A 110 -18.44 12.95 -3.93
N LEU A 111 -17.24 13.21 -3.40
CA LEU A 111 -16.61 14.54 -3.52
C LEU A 111 -16.10 14.81 -4.93
N SER A 112 -15.62 13.83 -5.66
CA SER A 112 -15.07 14.00 -7.01
C SER A 112 -16.10 13.86 -8.12
N GLY A 113 -17.19 13.13 -7.87
CA GLY A 113 -18.09 12.65 -8.94
C GLY A 113 -17.42 11.61 -9.85
N GLY A 114 -16.27 11.05 -9.44
CA GLY A 114 -15.50 10.06 -10.20
C GLY A 114 -16.01 8.63 -10.02
N TYR A 115 -15.17 7.67 -10.42
CA TYR A 115 -15.52 6.25 -10.31
C TYR A 115 -15.31 5.71 -8.89
N SER A 116 -16.26 4.89 -8.46
CA SER A 116 -16.08 4.04 -7.27
C SER A 116 -15.18 2.84 -7.57
N VAL A 117 -14.77 2.11 -6.54
CA VAL A 117 -14.06 0.84 -6.68
C VAL A 117 -14.75 -0.11 -7.66
N ALA A 118 -16.08 -0.25 -7.56
CA ALA A 118 -16.86 -1.06 -8.50
C ALA A 118 -16.82 -0.51 -9.93
N GLY A 119 -16.89 0.81 -10.08
CA GLY A 119 -16.79 1.49 -11.38
C GLY A 119 -15.43 1.28 -12.04
N ILE A 120 -14.33 1.43 -11.26
CA ILE A 120 -12.96 1.16 -11.73
C ILE A 120 -12.83 -0.29 -12.17
N GLY A 121 -13.34 -1.24 -11.36
CA GLY A 121 -13.33 -2.65 -11.70
C GLY A 121 -14.06 -2.98 -13.00
N ALA A 122 -15.10 -2.24 -13.35
CA ALA A 122 -15.82 -2.40 -14.61
C ALA A 122 -15.04 -1.92 -15.84
N LEU A 123 -14.05 -1.02 -15.67
CA LEU A 123 -13.19 -0.55 -16.76
C LEU A 123 -12.18 -1.62 -17.21
N GLY A 124 -11.82 -2.55 -16.32
CA GLY A 124 -10.91 -3.64 -16.64
C GLY A 124 -9.47 -3.40 -16.22
N ASP A 125 -9.09 -2.17 -16.05
CA ASP A 125 -7.77 -1.72 -15.63
C ASP A 125 -7.89 -0.75 -14.46
N GLU A 126 -6.82 -0.57 -13.68
CA GLU A 126 -6.78 0.38 -12.56
C GLU A 126 -6.50 1.79 -13.07
N ILE A 127 -7.47 2.34 -13.80
CA ILE A 127 -7.43 3.69 -14.36
C ILE A 127 -8.57 4.53 -13.80
N ALA A 128 -8.48 5.86 -13.97
CA ALA A 128 -9.51 6.80 -13.53
C ALA A 128 -9.84 6.68 -12.02
N ILE A 129 -8.82 6.37 -11.21
CA ILE A 129 -8.92 6.33 -9.76
C ILE A 129 -9.26 7.71 -9.20
N THR A 130 -9.98 7.71 -8.09
CA THR A 130 -10.32 8.93 -7.35
C THR A 130 -9.30 9.17 -6.25
N GLN A 131 -8.78 10.39 -6.17
CA GLN A 131 -7.82 10.81 -5.15
C GLN A 131 -8.36 12.00 -4.37
N VAL A 132 -8.11 12.01 -3.06
CA VAL A 132 -8.42 13.12 -2.16
C VAL A 132 -7.15 13.59 -1.46
N PHE A 133 -6.92 14.89 -1.49
CA PHE A 133 -5.80 15.56 -0.84
C PHE A 133 -6.31 16.64 0.10
N ILE A 134 -5.93 16.54 1.37
CA ILE A 134 -6.23 17.54 2.41
C ILE A 134 -4.91 18.06 2.93
N ALA A 135 -4.72 19.37 2.84
CA ALA A 135 -3.55 20.06 3.36
C ALA A 135 -3.98 21.05 4.44
N ILE A 136 -3.44 20.86 5.65
CA ILE A 136 -3.77 21.70 6.83
C ILE A 136 -2.52 22.48 7.21
N ASP A 137 -2.66 23.79 7.31
CA ASP A 137 -1.56 24.66 7.79
C ASP A 137 -1.47 24.63 9.31
N PRO A 138 -0.46 23.98 9.91
CA PRO A 138 -0.31 23.92 11.35
C PRO A 138 0.10 25.27 11.96
N ALA A 139 0.57 26.25 11.16
CA ALA A 139 0.89 27.58 11.64
C ALA A 139 -0.35 28.35 12.15
N ARG A 140 -1.56 27.88 11.82
CA ARG A 140 -2.80 28.44 12.38
C ARG A 140 -3.05 28.00 13.84
N ALA A 141 -2.42 26.92 14.28
CA ALA A 141 -2.60 26.37 15.64
C ALA A 141 -1.43 26.72 16.58
N GLY A 142 -0.23 26.95 16.05
CA GLY A 142 0.96 27.26 16.86
C GLY A 142 2.17 27.54 16.00
N SER A 143 3.30 27.90 16.62
CA SER A 143 4.57 28.09 15.90
C SER A 143 5.17 26.76 15.45
N THR A 144 6.10 26.83 14.49
CA THR A 144 6.85 25.62 14.02
C THR A 144 7.60 24.98 15.19
N GLU A 145 8.22 25.78 16.04
CA GLU A 145 8.97 25.33 17.21
C GLU A 145 8.07 24.60 18.22
N GLU A 146 6.85 25.11 18.43
CA GLU A 146 5.89 24.46 19.31
C GLU A 146 5.36 23.13 18.71
N ASN A 147 5.10 23.11 17.42
CA ASN A 147 4.68 21.91 16.71
C ASN A 147 5.78 20.84 16.76
N ASP A 148 7.06 21.21 16.55
CA ASP A 148 8.18 20.29 16.70
C ASP A 148 8.33 19.79 18.13
N ARG A 149 8.19 20.65 19.12
CA ARG A 149 8.23 20.25 20.55
C ARG A 149 7.13 19.24 20.91
N ILE A 150 5.93 19.41 20.36
CA ILE A 150 4.82 18.45 20.56
C ILE A 150 5.19 17.11 19.90
N ALA A 151 5.66 17.14 18.66
CA ALA A 151 6.04 15.92 17.94
C ALA A 151 7.18 15.18 18.65
N ASP A 152 8.21 15.92 19.10
CA ASP A 152 9.34 15.36 19.84
C ASP A 152 8.93 14.72 21.17
N ALA A 153 8.01 15.35 21.91
CA ALA A 153 7.49 14.82 23.16
C ALA A 153 6.73 13.50 22.95
N ILE A 154 5.88 13.42 21.91
CA ILE A 154 5.15 12.22 21.56
C ILE A 154 6.12 11.09 21.13
N ILE A 155 7.11 11.42 20.32
CA ILE A 155 8.11 10.44 19.87
C ILE A 155 8.98 9.97 21.03
N ALA A 156 9.39 10.86 21.93
CA ALA A 156 10.19 10.50 23.10
C ALA A 156 9.42 9.55 24.04
N ASP A 157 8.15 9.82 24.29
CA ASP A 157 7.29 8.95 25.09
C ASP A 157 7.13 7.57 24.45
N LEU A 158 6.85 7.53 23.14
CA LEU A 158 6.80 6.28 22.38
C LEU A 158 8.12 5.49 22.49
N LYS A 159 9.26 6.17 22.31
CA LYS A 159 10.60 5.54 22.38
C LYS A 159 10.98 5.06 23.76
N ALA A 160 10.36 5.57 24.81
CA ALA A 160 10.53 5.10 26.18
C ALA A 160 9.82 3.77 26.46
N SER A 161 9.01 3.26 25.51
CA SER A 161 8.33 1.98 25.65
C SER A 161 9.32 0.82 25.75
N GLU A 162 9.02 -0.16 26.60
CA GLU A 162 9.79 -1.40 26.69
C GLU A 162 9.48 -2.27 25.46
N PRO A 163 10.51 -2.75 24.73
CA PRO A 163 10.30 -3.64 23.60
C PRO A 163 9.66 -4.98 24.02
N ALA A 164 8.67 -5.43 23.27
CA ALA A 164 7.99 -6.72 23.53
C ALA A 164 8.91 -7.93 23.36
N VAL A 165 9.98 -7.80 22.57
CA VAL A 165 11.02 -8.83 22.38
C VAL A 165 12.37 -8.23 22.74
N PRO A 166 13.24 -8.97 23.43
CA PRO A 166 14.58 -8.49 23.75
C PRO A 166 15.34 -8.04 22.49
N GLY A 167 15.90 -6.82 22.52
CA GLY A 167 16.58 -6.22 21.35
C GLY A 167 15.66 -5.69 20.27
N GLY A 168 14.35 -5.71 20.46
CA GLY A 168 13.38 -5.08 19.57
C GLY A 168 13.55 -3.56 19.54
N GLU A 169 13.18 -2.94 18.42
CA GLU A 169 13.24 -1.48 18.23
C GLU A 169 11.83 -0.90 18.14
N ILE A 170 11.56 0.11 18.96
CA ILE A 170 10.34 0.90 18.88
C ILE A 170 10.55 2.00 17.84
N ARG A 171 9.66 2.08 16.84
CA ARG A 171 9.76 3.02 15.71
C ARG A 171 8.50 3.85 15.59
N TYR A 172 8.66 5.10 15.19
CA TYR A 172 7.54 5.94 14.77
C TYR A 172 7.33 5.82 13.23
N PRO A 173 6.16 6.15 12.71
CA PRO A 173 5.87 6.10 11.28
C PRO A 173 6.82 6.99 10.46
N GLY A 174 7.44 6.41 9.41
CA GLY A 174 8.40 7.11 8.53
C GLY A 174 9.86 7.07 9.01
N GLU A 175 10.14 6.54 10.21
CA GLU A 175 11.52 6.48 10.73
C GLU A 175 12.41 5.52 9.93
N ARG A 176 11.89 4.36 9.58
CA ARG A 176 12.63 3.37 8.78
C ARG A 176 12.92 3.90 7.38
N GLU A 177 11.92 4.52 6.77
CA GLU A 177 11.99 5.09 5.44
C GLU A 177 13.01 6.25 5.40
N SER A 178 13.04 7.09 6.42
CA SER A 178 14.02 8.15 6.56
C SER A 178 15.45 7.62 6.66
N ARG A 179 15.67 6.56 7.45
CA ARG A 179 16.99 5.90 7.56
C ARG A 179 17.39 5.22 6.25
N ALA A 180 16.47 4.53 5.59
CA ALA A 180 16.72 3.89 4.30
C ALA A 180 17.07 4.93 3.23
N MET A 181 16.41 6.09 3.22
CA MET A 181 16.74 7.20 2.32
C MET A 181 18.16 7.70 2.57
N GLU A 182 18.56 7.95 3.81
CA GLU A 182 19.91 8.39 4.17
C GLU A 182 20.96 7.35 3.71
N GLU A 183 20.68 6.06 3.89
CA GLU A 183 21.55 4.98 3.46
C GLU A 183 21.65 4.88 1.93
N ASN A 184 20.51 4.93 1.24
CA ASN A 184 20.45 4.85 -0.21
C ASN A 184 21.10 6.06 -0.90
N LEU A 185 21.03 7.26 -0.32
CA LEU A 185 21.77 8.43 -0.81
C LEU A 185 23.28 8.23 -0.72
N ARG A 186 23.76 7.46 0.25
CA ARG A 186 25.18 7.19 0.46
C ARG A 186 25.69 6.01 -0.35
N LEU A 187 24.92 4.91 -0.45
CA LEU A 187 25.36 3.63 -1.00
C LEU A 187 24.76 3.32 -2.38
N GLY A 188 23.73 4.05 -2.81
CA GLY A 188 22.89 3.70 -3.95
C GLY A 188 21.64 2.92 -3.51
N VAL A 189 20.66 2.91 -4.40
CA VAL A 189 19.40 2.17 -4.19
C VAL A 189 19.61 0.70 -4.53
N PRO A 190 19.36 -0.25 -3.60
CA PRO A 190 19.45 -1.68 -3.92
C PRO A 190 18.30 -2.09 -4.85
N VAL A 191 18.64 -2.65 -5.99
CA VAL A 191 17.69 -3.19 -6.97
C VAL A 191 17.95 -4.69 -7.13
N LEU A 192 16.89 -5.48 -7.19
CA LEU A 192 17.00 -6.90 -7.49
C LEU A 192 17.52 -7.08 -8.92
N GLU A 193 18.41 -8.05 -9.12
CA GLU A 193 19.09 -8.29 -10.39
C GLU A 193 18.10 -8.52 -11.54
N ASP A 194 17.09 -9.35 -11.31
CA ASP A 194 16.01 -9.61 -12.29
C ASP A 194 15.25 -8.33 -12.68
N LYS A 195 15.00 -7.43 -11.72
CA LYS A 195 14.32 -6.16 -11.97
C LYS A 195 15.21 -5.15 -12.68
N TRP A 196 16.51 -5.20 -12.42
CA TRP A 196 17.48 -4.38 -13.14
C TRP A 196 17.58 -4.81 -14.61
N ASP A 197 17.62 -6.10 -14.88
CA ASP A 197 17.64 -6.64 -16.24
C ASP A 197 16.33 -6.33 -17.00
N GLU A 198 15.20 -6.34 -16.31
CA GLU A 198 13.92 -5.91 -16.87
C GLU A 198 13.93 -4.43 -17.27
N LEU A 199 14.44 -3.55 -16.40
CA LEU A 199 14.60 -2.13 -16.70
C LEU A 199 15.53 -1.87 -17.87
N LEU A 200 16.66 -2.58 -17.97
CA LEU A 200 17.58 -2.47 -19.11
C LEU A 200 16.91 -2.88 -20.41
N ARG A 201 16.16 -3.97 -20.42
CA ARG A 201 15.39 -4.41 -21.61
C ARG A 201 14.36 -3.36 -22.05
N MET A 202 13.67 -2.75 -21.10
CA MET A 202 12.72 -1.66 -21.41
C MET A 202 13.41 -0.41 -21.96
N TYR A 203 14.61 -0.09 -21.44
CA TYR A 203 15.40 1.06 -21.88
C TYR A 203 15.96 0.87 -23.30
N ASP A 204 16.39 -0.35 -23.63
CA ASP A 204 16.98 -0.70 -24.94
C ASP A 204 15.91 -1.01 -26.02
N ALA A 205 14.63 -1.03 -25.63
CA ALA A 205 13.54 -1.30 -26.55
C ALA A 205 13.37 -0.19 -27.59
N PRO A 206 13.11 -0.52 -28.87
CA PRO A 206 12.81 0.48 -29.88
C PRO A 206 11.59 1.32 -29.53
N GLU A 207 11.63 2.62 -29.85
CA GLU A 207 10.46 3.51 -29.69
C GLU A 207 9.25 2.93 -30.44
N GLY A 208 8.17 2.60 -29.71
CA GLY A 208 6.93 2.08 -30.28
C GLY A 208 6.65 0.60 -30.05
N GLU A 209 7.53 -0.16 -29.43
CA GLU A 209 7.17 -1.48 -28.90
C GLU A 209 6.31 -1.33 -27.63
N GLU A 210 5.19 -2.06 -27.61
CA GLU A 210 4.34 -2.08 -26.40
C GLU A 210 5.10 -2.73 -25.25
N VAL A 211 5.20 -2.04 -24.12
CA VAL A 211 5.89 -2.47 -22.92
C VAL A 211 5.41 -3.87 -22.45
N GLU A 212 4.14 -4.21 -22.70
CA GLU A 212 3.56 -5.53 -22.42
C GLU A 212 4.26 -6.69 -23.15
N SER A 213 4.89 -6.44 -24.32
CA SER A 213 5.64 -7.46 -25.06
C SER A 213 7.02 -7.75 -24.47
N LEU A 214 7.55 -6.80 -23.70
CA LEU A 214 8.90 -6.84 -23.11
C LEU A 214 8.89 -7.39 -21.67
N ILE A 215 7.82 -7.12 -20.95
CA ILE A 215 7.55 -7.69 -19.63
C ILE A 215 6.80 -8.99 -19.89
N GLY A 216 7.50 -10.13 -19.81
CA GLY A 216 6.84 -11.43 -19.99
C GLY A 216 5.55 -11.45 -19.17
N THR A 217 4.42 -11.64 -19.86
CA THR A 217 3.10 -11.69 -19.25
C THR A 217 3.13 -12.66 -18.07
N SER A 218 3.05 -12.13 -16.86
CA SER A 218 2.80 -13.00 -15.71
C SER A 218 1.46 -13.68 -16.00
N GLU A 219 1.46 -15.00 -16.11
CA GLU A 219 0.26 -15.80 -16.42
C GLU A 219 -0.92 -15.49 -15.48
N ALA A 220 -0.66 -14.89 -14.32
CA ALA A 220 -1.66 -14.41 -13.39
C ALA A 220 -2.55 -13.26 -13.92
N HIS A 221 -2.08 -12.46 -14.88
CA HIS A 221 -2.86 -11.33 -15.42
C HIS A 221 -3.86 -11.76 -16.50
N ASN A 222 -3.59 -12.86 -17.21
CA ASN A 222 -4.41 -13.32 -18.33
C ASN A 222 -5.65 -14.15 -17.95
N ASP A 223 -5.69 -14.76 -16.76
CA ASP A 223 -6.87 -15.53 -16.31
C ASP A 223 -8.07 -14.63 -15.95
N HIS A 224 -7.86 -13.33 -15.77
CA HIS A 224 -8.94 -12.39 -15.47
C HIS A 224 -9.76 -11.98 -16.71
N LYS A 225 -9.21 -12.09 -17.92
CA LYS A 225 -9.94 -11.78 -19.17
C LYS A 225 -10.89 -12.90 -19.60
N LYS A 226 -10.63 -14.16 -19.20
CA LYS A 226 -11.44 -15.31 -19.64
C LYS A 226 -12.75 -15.55 -18.88
N ASN A 227 -12.89 -15.02 -17.66
CA ASN A 227 -14.10 -15.21 -16.83
C ASN A 227 -15.17 -14.10 -17.00
N ARG A 228 -15.10 -13.31 -18.07
CA ARG A 228 -16.00 -12.16 -18.28
C ARG A 228 -17.09 -12.36 -19.32
N THR A 229 -17.20 -13.53 -19.92
CA THR A 229 -18.19 -13.76 -21.00
C THR A 229 -19.52 -14.39 -20.55
N ASP A 230 -19.67 -14.71 -19.24
CA ASP A 230 -20.93 -15.28 -18.76
C ASP A 230 -21.38 -14.58 -17.45
N ILE A 231 -21.99 -13.40 -17.56
CA ILE A 231 -23.07 -12.87 -16.69
C ILE A 231 -23.85 -11.83 -17.51
#